data_c9b5a1ac8b6d329ff9a073db27d90be8
#
_entry.id   c9b5a1ac8b6d329ff9a073db27d90be8
#
_cell.length_a   1.000
_cell.length_b   1.000
_cell.length_c   1.000
_cell.angle_alpha   90.00
_cell.angle_beta   90.00
_cell.angle_gamma   90.00
#
_symmetry.space_group_name_H-M   'P 1'
#
loop_
_entity.id
_entity.type
_entity.pdbx_description
1 polymer ?
#
loop_
_entity_poly.entity_id
_entity_poly.type
_entity_poly.pdbx_seq_one_letter_code
_entity_poly.pdbx_strand_id
1 'polypeptide(L)'
;MPMQKLILVVLFFMNAFTSIKAQKNNDEQLAMQYYERKEFDKAVVYFDKLYDKLPDAYFTYYYTCLIETKDYNKAEKIIKKQIKRNPTATNLYVKLGKIYRLQHNPDKEKEQYTKAIKEVIPEQNYVFVLAHAFEDEELYDYAIEVYMKGRKNQKDTYPFYYEIADLYKKKGDLKAMINEYLDAIEFRESELYTAQANLQQSLGYDDKNGGFNNPLLKQELQKRIQQHPDKTVFSEFLIFIQNQQKDFEGSFVQNKALDKRQKGDGTRLMELAKLCVSNEKYDVAEKCYQYVISKGKDNPYHDVATIEKLNANYLQLTTSVNP
;
A
#
# COMPACT_ATOMS: atom_id res chain seq x y z
N MET A 1 -58.41 -2.93 49.99
CA MET A 1 -58.42 -3.47 48.59
C MET A 1 -57.59 -2.78 47.54
N PRO A 2 -56.85 -1.65 47.75
CA PRO A 2 -56.04 -1.07 46.66
C PRO A 2 -54.65 -1.68 46.48
N MET A 3 -54.03 -2.20 47.55
CA MET A 3 -52.64 -2.67 47.51
C MET A 3 -52.45 -4.00 46.73
N GLN A 4 -53.40 -4.94 46.84
CA GLN A 4 -53.35 -6.20 46.08
C GLN A 4 -53.49 -6.01 44.55
N LYS A 5 -54.30 -5.06 44.10
CA LYS A 5 -54.42 -4.71 42.66
C LYS A 5 -53.16 -4.06 42.11
N LEU A 6 -52.47 -3.24 42.93
CA LEU A 6 -51.20 -2.62 42.54
C LEU A 6 -50.09 -3.66 42.41
N ILE A 7 -50.01 -4.63 43.32
CA ILE A 7 -49.02 -5.73 43.25
C ILE A 7 -49.26 -6.62 42.03
N LEU A 8 -50.50 -6.91 41.66
CA LEU A 8 -50.83 -7.70 40.47
C LEU A 8 -50.46 -6.98 39.19
N VAL A 9 -50.65 -5.64 39.11
CA VAL A 9 -50.23 -4.82 37.98
C VAL A 9 -48.71 -4.76 37.85
N VAL A 10 -47.97 -4.59 38.94
CA VAL A 10 -46.50 -4.59 38.95
C VAL A 10 -45.95 -5.97 38.55
N LEU A 11 -46.52 -7.08 39.04
CA LEU A 11 -46.13 -8.43 38.64
C LEU A 11 -46.44 -8.72 37.17
N PHE A 12 -47.53 -8.20 36.61
CA PHE A 12 -47.89 -8.33 35.23
C PHE A 12 -46.89 -7.56 34.31
N PHE A 13 -46.51 -6.32 34.71
CA PHE A 13 -45.47 -5.56 34.01
C PHE A 13 -44.08 -6.21 34.13
N MET A 14 -43.69 -6.74 35.29
CA MET A 14 -42.41 -7.46 35.42
C MET A 14 -42.37 -8.72 34.54
N ASN A 15 -43.43 -9.51 34.46
CA ASN A 15 -43.50 -10.68 33.56
C ASN A 15 -43.48 -10.27 32.06
N ALA A 16 -44.13 -9.17 31.71
CA ALA A 16 -44.08 -8.66 30.34
C ALA A 16 -42.67 -8.23 29.96
N PHE A 17 -41.93 -7.54 30.83
CA PHE A 17 -40.53 -7.12 30.61
C PHE A 17 -39.56 -8.31 30.52
N THR A 18 -39.73 -9.38 31.32
CA THR A 18 -38.91 -10.59 31.25
C THR A 18 -39.17 -11.37 29.94
N SER A 19 -40.42 -11.48 29.55
CA SER A 19 -40.81 -12.13 28.27
C SER A 19 -40.26 -11.42 27.05
N ILE A 20 -40.27 -10.07 27.04
CA ILE A 20 -39.73 -9.27 25.94
C ILE A 20 -38.19 -9.43 25.84
N LYS A 21 -37.46 -9.47 26.97
CA LYS A 21 -36.02 -9.73 27.00
C LYS A 21 -35.68 -11.16 26.56
N ALA A 22 -36.42 -12.15 26.97
CA ALA A 22 -36.24 -13.55 26.59
C ALA A 22 -36.49 -13.77 25.10
N GLN A 23 -37.51 -13.14 24.52
CA GLN A 23 -37.82 -13.22 23.10
C GLN A 23 -36.78 -12.51 22.26
N LYS A 24 -36.24 -11.36 22.72
CA LYS A 24 -35.17 -10.65 22.05
C LYS A 24 -33.88 -11.48 21.93
N ASN A 25 -33.47 -12.15 23.03
CA ASN A 25 -32.32 -13.04 23.04
C ASN A 25 -32.50 -14.23 22.06
N ASN A 26 -33.71 -14.77 21.98
CA ASN A 26 -34.01 -15.89 21.09
C ASN A 26 -34.00 -15.45 19.61
N ASP A 27 -34.59 -14.30 19.28
CA ASP A 27 -34.57 -13.75 17.89
C ASP A 27 -33.15 -13.45 17.44
N GLU A 28 -32.30 -12.88 18.30
CA GLU A 28 -30.90 -12.59 17.98
C GLU A 28 -30.08 -13.87 17.80
N GLN A 29 -30.22 -14.84 18.65
CA GLN A 29 -29.56 -16.14 18.57
C GLN A 29 -29.92 -16.85 17.24
N LEU A 30 -31.23 -16.88 16.92
CA LEU A 30 -31.70 -17.49 15.66
C LEU A 30 -31.21 -16.73 14.44
N ALA A 31 -31.25 -15.39 14.45
CA ALA A 31 -30.73 -14.56 13.37
C ALA A 31 -29.26 -14.88 13.07
N MET A 32 -28.42 -14.89 14.13
CA MET A 32 -26.99 -15.18 14.00
C MET A 32 -26.74 -16.63 13.57
N GLN A 33 -27.45 -17.59 14.14
CA GLN A 33 -27.33 -18.99 13.74
C GLN A 33 -27.66 -19.24 12.26
N TYR A 34 -28.74 -18.66 11.75
CA TYR A 34 -29.08 -18.76 10.34
C TYR A 34 -28.06 -18.01 9.46
N TYR A 35 -27.58 -16.85 9.90
CA TYR A 35 -26.58 -16.08 9.19
C TYR A 35 -25.25 -16.84 9.04
N GLU A 36 -24.75 -17.44 10.12
CA GLU A 36 -23.52 -18.25 10.12
C GLU A 36 -23.64 -19.49 9.22
N ARG A 37 -24.84 -20.06 9.14
CA ARG A 37 -25.15 -21.17 8.21
C ARG A 37 -25.43 -20.71 6.78
N LYS A 38 -25.35 -19.41 6.48
CA LYS A 38 -25.68 -18.81 5.18
C LYS A 38 -27.14 -19.05 4.74
N GLU A 39 -28.03 -19.35 5.68
CA GLU A 39 -29.47 -19.49 5.46
C GLU A 39 -30.13 -18.10 5.48
N PHE A 40 -29.73 -17.23 4.51
CA PHE A 40 -30.07 -15.80 4.50
C PHE A 40 -31.57 -15.53 4.37
N ASP A 41 -32.31 -16.41 3.72
CA ASP A 41 -33.76 -16.37 3.59
C ASP A 41 -34.48 -16.47 4.96
N LYS A 42 -33.91 -17.22 5.89
CA LYS A 42 -34.41 -17.33 7.26
C LYS A 42 -33.87 -16.20 8.14
N ALA A 43 -32.57 -15.90 8.02
CA ALA A 43 -31.92 -14.86 8.81
C ALA A 43 -32.56 -13.48 8.60
N VAL A 44 -32.94 -13.14 7.36
CA VAL A 44 -33.51 -11.83 7.01
C VAL A 44 -34.79 -11.52 7.78
N VAL A 45 -35.62 -12.54 8.09
CA VAL A 45 -36.87 -12.36 8.82
C VAL A 45 -36.64 -11.91 10.27
N TYR A 46 -35.60 -12.43 10.89
CA TYR A 46 -35.21 -12.05 12.26
C TYR A 46 -34.46 -10.72 12.28
N PHE A 47 -33.53 -10.50 11.35
CA PHE A 47 -32.82 -9.22 11.25
C PHE A 47 -33.74 -8.05 10.90
N ASP A 48 -34.81 -8.26 10.19
CA ASP A 48 -35.84 -7.23 9.94
C ASP A 48 -36.39 -6.66 11.27
N LYS A 49 -36.78 -7.54 12.19
CA LYS A 49 -37.30 -7.17 13.51
C LYS A 49 -36.25 -6.55 14.41
N LEU A 50 -35.00 -7.05 14.33
CA LEU A 50 -33.89 -6.57 15.14
C LEU A 50 -33.42 -5.20 14.66
N TYR A 51 -33.35 -5.00 13.33
CA TYR A 51 -32.98 -3.73 12.72
C TYR A 51 -33.97 -2.61 13.08
N ASP A 52 -35.27 -2.88 13.11
CA ASP A 52 -36.25 -1.88 13.52
C ASP A 52 -36.05 -1.39 14.97
N LYS A 53 -35.51 -2.24 15.85
CA LYS A 53 -35.23 -1.90 17.25
C LYS A 53 -33.88 -1.23 17.47
N LEU A 54 -32.84 -1.76 16.82
CA LEU A 54 -31.43 -1.32 16.94
C LEU A 54 -30.75 -1.27 15.56
N PRO A 55 -31.06 -0.25 14.73
CA PRO A 55 -30.58 -0.19 13.35
C PRO A 55 -29.06 -0.25 13.19
N ASP A 56 -28.31 0.47 14.05
CA ASP A 56 -26.85 0.56 13.89
C ASP A 56 -26.16 -0.77 14.26
N ALA A 57 -26.74 -1.54 15.20
CA ALA A 57 -26.18 -2.83 15.60
C ALA A 57 -26.38 -3.92 14.54
N TYR A 58 -27.52 -3.91 13.85
CA TYR A 58 -27.89 -5.00 12.94
C TYR A 58 -27.84 -4.61 11.46
N PHE A 59 -27.48 -3.39 11.12
CA PHE A 59 -27.43 -2.90 9.73
C PHE A 59 -26.62 -3.80 8.82
N THR A 60 -25.39 -4.14 9.20
CA THR A 60 -24.49 -4.93 8.34
C THR A 60 -25.04 -6.32 8.06
N TYR A 61 -25.51 -7.01 9.07
CA TYR A 61 -26.11 -8.35 8.94
C TYR A 61 -27.35 -8.32 8.07
N TYR A 62 -28.24 -7.36 8.34
CA TYR A 62 -29.48 -7.23 7.60
C TYR A 62 -29.25 -6.85 6.13
N TYR A 63 -28.34 -5.91 5.88
CA TYR A 63 -27.93 -5.56 4.53
C TYR A 63 -27.39 -6.77 3.77
N THR A 64 -26.49 -7.54 4.38
CA THR A 64 -25.94 -8.76 3.74
C THR A 64 -27.05 -9.75 3.40
N CYS A 65 -27.98 -10.01 4.32
CA CYS A 65 -29.09 -10.90 4.04
C CYS A 65 -29.96 -10.40 2.88
N LEU A 66 -30.22 -9.09 2.80
CA LEU A 66 -31.01 -8.51 1.70
C LEU A 66 -30.30 -8.61 0.35
N ILE A 67 -28.98 -8.47 0.31
CA ILE A 67 -28.19 -8.66 -0.91
C ILE A 67 -28.23 -10.12 -1.36
N GLU A 68 -28.01 -11.07 -0.44
CA GLU A 68 -28.00 -12.50 -0.73
C GLU A 68 -29.39 -13.02 -1.15
N THR A 69 -30.46 -12.48 -0.57
CA THR A 69 -31.84 -12.78 -0.98
C THR A 69 -32.35 -11.97 -2.16
N LYS A 70 -31.48 -11.08 -2.73
CA LYS A 70 -31.80 -10.20 -3.88
C LYS A 70 -32.95 -9.22 -3.65
N ASP A 71 -33.28 -8.90 -2.38
CA ASP A 71 -34.24 -7.83 -2.07
C ASP A 71 -33.57 -6.46 -2.13
N TYR A 72 -33.15 -6.08 -3.34
CA TYR A 72 -32.43 -4.83 -3.59
C TYR A 72 -33.24 -3.58 -3.24
N ASN A 73 -34.57 -3.64 -3.38
CA ASN A 73 -35.46 -2.51 -3.05
C ASN A 73 -35.43 -2.22 -1.54
N LYS A 74 -35.45 -3.26 -0.73
CA LYS A 74 -35.39 -3.11 0.74
C LYS A 74 -33.99 -2.71 1.18
N ALA A 75 -32.93 -3.30 0.57
CA ALA A 75 -31.54 -2.92 0.79
C ALA A 75 -31.31 -1.43 0.49
N GLU A 76 -31.78 -0.92 -0.63
CA GLU A 76 -31.70 0.51 -0.99
C GLU A 76 -32.38 1.39 0.07
N LYS A 77 -33.59 1.00 0.52
CA LYS A 77 -34.35 1.76 1.51
C LYS A 77 -33.59 1.86 2.86
N ILE A 78 -33.02 0.77 3.33
CA ILE A 78 -32.29 0.77 4.61
C ILE A 78 -30.98 1.54 4.52
N ILE A 79 -30.22 1.44 3.41
CA ILE A 79 -29.01 2.22 3.19
C ILE A 79 -29.31 3.71 3.15
N LYS A 80 -30.32 4.14 2.42
CA LYS A 80 -30.71 5.55 2.37
C LYS A 80 -31.09 6.09 3.75
N LYS A 81 -31.74 5.28 4.60
CA LYS A 81 -31.99 5.65 6.00
C LYS A 81 -30.67 5.78 6.77
N GLN A 82 -29.71 4.86 6.57
CA GLN A 82 -28.47 4.86 7.30
C GLN A 82 -27.57 6.04 6.89
N ILE A 83 -27.53 6.40 5.60
CA ILE A 83 -26.83 7.61 5.11
C ILE A 83 -27.38 8.87 5.79
N LYS A 84 -28.69 8.98 5.95
CA LYS A 84 -29.31 10.13 6.63
C LYS A 84 -28.93 10.21 8.11
N ARG A 85 -28.73 9.06 8.78
CA ARG A 85 -28.31 9.00 10.18
C ARG A 85 -26.84 9.30 10.38
N ASN A 86 -26.01 8.84 9.45
CA ASN A 86 -24.56 8.92 9.50
C ASN A 86 -24.00 9.63 8.24
N PRO A 87 -24.16 10.96 8.12
CA PRO A 87 -23.78 11.69 6.91
C PRO A 87 -22.29 11.63 6.57
N THR A 88 -21.43 11.39 7.56
CA THR A 88 -19.97 11.25 7.36
C THR A 88 -19.54 9.87 6.92
N ALA A 89 -20.43 8.86 6.98
CA ALA A 89 -20.14 7.48 6.59
C ALA A 89 -20.26 7.32 5.06
N THR A 90 -19.33 7.91 4.32
CA THR A 90 -19.35 7.95 2.85
C THR A 90 -19.19 6.57 2.19
N ASN A 91 -18.64 5.58 2.92
CA ASN A 91 -18.60 4.18 2.50
C ASN A 91 -19.99 3.56 2.28
N LEU A 92 -21.06 4.14 2.86
CA LEU A 92 -22.43 3.71 2.60
C LEU A 92 -22.88 4.00 1.16
N TYR A 93 -22.33 5.03 0.52
CA TYR A 93 -22.58 5.29 -0.91
C TYR A 93 -21.97 4.18 -1.79
N VAL A 94 -20.84 3.58 -1.38
CA VAL A 94 -20.26 2.42 -2.10
C VAL A 94 -21.22 1.24 -2.03
N LYS A 95 -21.80 0.96 -0.86
CA LYS A 95 -22.83 -0.08 -0.68
C LYS A 95 -24.08 0.20 -1.51
N LEU A 96 -24.49 1.47 -1.61
CA LEU A 96 -25.63 1.88 -2.43
C LEU A 96 -25.33 1.74 -3.94
N GLY A 97 -24.12 2.11 -4.36
CA GLY A 97 -23.65 1.91 -5.73
C GLY A 97 -23.62 0.41 -6.10
N LYS A 98 -23.17 -0.46 -5.18
CA LYS A 98 -23.24 -1.92 -5.37
C LYS A 98 -24.65 -2.42 -5.64
N ILE A 99 -25.67 -1.89 -4.95
CA ILE A 99 -27.06 -2.24 -5.21
C ILE A 99 -27.44 -1.87 -6.64
N TYR A 100 -27.10 -0.65 -7.10
CA TYR A 100 -27.38 -0.22 -8.46
C TYR A 100 -26.63 -1.03 -9.51
N ARG A 101 -25.40 -1.46 -9.24
CA ARG A 101 -24.66 -2.42 -10.08
C ARG A 101 -25.40 -3.74 -10.20
N LEU A 102 -25.89 -4.30 -9.09
CA LEU A 102 -26.69 -5.53 -9.08
C LEU A 102 -28.06 -5.38 -9.76
N GLN A 103 -28.59 -4.18 -9.82
CA GLN A 103 -29.81 -3.82 -10.58
C GLN A 103 -29.53 -3.45 -12.04
N HIS A 104 -28.27 -3.58 -12.53
CA HIS A 104 -27.84 -3.20 -13.87
C HIS A 104 -28.10 -1.73 -14.22
N ASN A 105 -27.90 -0.82 -13.26
CA ASN A 105 -28.07 0.62 -13.42
C ASN A 105 -26.72 1.36 -13.25
N PRO A 106 -25.87 1.38 -14.29
CA PRO A 106 -24.52 1.92 -14.21
C PRO A 106 -24.48 3.44 -13.95
N ASP A 107 -25.51 4.18 -14.42
CA ASP A 107 -25.55 5.63 -14.20
C ASP A 107 -25.70 5.96 -12.72
N LYS A 108 -26.64 5.30 -12.04
CA LYS A 108 -26.84 5.49 -10.60
C LYS A 108 -25.67 4.93 -9.79
N GLU A 109 -25.08 3.81 -10.21
CA GLU A 109 -23.88 3.27 -9.60
C GLU A 109 -22.76 4.33 -9.58
N LYS A 110 -22.41 4.85 -10.76
CA LYS A 110 -21.37 5.88 -10.92
C LYS A 110 -21.69 7.15 -10.12
N GLU A 111 -22.95 7.58 -10.11
CA GLU A 111 -23.40 8.73 -9.32
C GLU A 111 -23.06 8.55 -7.83
N GLN A 112 -23.37 7.37 -7.25
CA GLN A 112 -23.08 7.12 -5.84
C GLN A 112 -21.59 7.07 -5.54
N TYR A 113 -20.78 6.44 -6.40
CA TYR A 113 -19.33 6.38 -6.22
C TYR A 113 -18.70 7.78 -6.30
N THR A 114 -19.09 8.57 -7.30
CA THR A 114 -18.63 9.96 -7.42
C THR A 114 -19.04 10.79 -6.20
N LYS A 115 -20.26 10.57 -5.70
CA LYS A 115 -20.74 11.26 -4.49
C LYS A 115 -19.94 10.87 -3.26
N ALA A 116 -19.64 9.57 -3.07
CA ALA A 116 -18.81 9.11 -1.98
C ALA A 116 -17.46 9.84 -1.94
N ILE A 117 -16.78 9.91 -3.09
CA ILE A 117 -15.47 10.57 -3.21
C ILE A 117 -15.60 12.08 -2.99
N LYS A 118 -16.63 12.71 -3.54
CA LYS A 118 -16.86 14.15 -3.38
C LYS A 118 -17.05 14.53 -1.91
N GLU A 119 -17.83 13.75 -1.16
CA GLU A 119 -18.24 14.05 0.21
C GLU A 119 -17.29 13.53 1.29
N VAL A 120 -16.29 12.67 0.94
CA VAL A 120 -15.36 12.16 1.94
C VAL A 120 -14.60 13.30 2.64
N ILE A 121 -14.56 13.25 3.96
CA ILE A 121 -13.74 14.13 4.79
C ILE A 121 -12.27 13.75 4.52
N PRO A 122 -11.40 14.69 4.12
CA PRO A 122 -10.03 14.39 3.73
C PRO A 122 -9.10 14.21 4.94
N GLU A 123 -9.56 13.51 5.96
CA GLU A 123 -8.80 13.06 7.12
C GLU A 123 -8.48 11.58 6.97
N GLN A 124 -7.32 11.16 7.47
CA GLN A 124 -6.75 9.84 7.24
C GLN A 124 -7.75 8.70 7.49
N ASN A 125 -8.46 8.72 8.62
CA ASN A 125 -9.40 7.67 8.98
C ASN A 125 -10.56 7.55 7.99
N TYR A 126 -11.15 8.67 7.56
CA TYR A 126 -12.27 8.67 6.60
C TYR A 126 -11.81 8.24 5.22
N VAL A 127 -10.59 8.65 4.81
CA VAL A 127 -9.96 8.24 3.55
C VAL A 127 -9.76 6.73 3.54
N PHE A 128 -9.18 6.14 4.59
CA PHE A 128 -9.02 4.69 4.69
C PHE A 128 -10.35 3.94 4.64
N VAL A 129 -11.34 4.36 5.43
CA VAL A 129 -12.66 3.69 5.46
C VAL A 129 -13.32 3.68 4.10
N LEU A 130 -13.25 4.79 3.35
CA LEU A 130 -13.85 4.85 2.02
C LEU A 130 -13.03 4.08 0.98
N ALA A 131 -11.70 4.20 0.99
CA ALA A 131 -10.84 3.50 0.06
C ALA A 131 -10.98 1.98 0.21
N HIS A 132 -10.92 1.46 1.44
CA HIS A 132 -11.16 0.04 1.71
C HIS A 132 -12.54 -0.43 1.25
N ALA A 133 -13.59 0.40 1.39
CA ALA A 133 -14.90 0.03 0.89
C ALA A 133 -14.93 -0.15 -0.65
N PHE A 134 -14.14 0.62 -1.39
CA PHE A 134 -13.95 0.42 -2.82
C PHE A 134 -13.05 -0.79 -3.12
N GLU A 135 -12.00 -1.03 -2.32
CA GLU A 135 -11.12 -2.19 -2.46
C GLU A 135 -11.88 -3.51 -2.25
N ASP A 136 -12.76 -3.58 -1.25
CA ASP A 136 -13.62 -4.75 -0.97
C ASP A 136 -14.51 -5.12 -2.17
N GLU A 137 -14.82 -4.15 -3.03
CA GLU A 137 -15.58 -4.33 -4.26
C GLU A 137 -14.69 -4.42 -5.52
N GLU A 138 -13.37 -4.52 -5.35
CA GLU A 138 -12.35 -4.55 -6.42
C GLU A 138 -12.38 -3.32 -7.35
N LEU A 139 -12.89 -2.21 -6.84
CA LEU A 139 -13.01 -0.94 -7.55
C LEU A 139 -11.77 -0.08 -7.34
N TYR A 140 -10.61 -0.62 -7.72
CA TYR A 140 -9.29 -0.06 -7.41
C TYR A 140 -9.09 1.37 -7.94
N ASP A 141 -9.66 1.73 -9.09
CA ASP A 141 -9.55 3.09 -9.63
C ASP A 141 -10.21 4.13 -8.71
N TYR A 142 -11.39 3.82 -8.17
CA TYR A 142 -12.06 4.68 -7.20
C TYR A 142 -11.31 4.74 -5.87
N ALA A 143 -10.73 3.62 -5.41
CA ALA A 143 -9.90 3.60 -4.20
C ALA A 143 -8.67 4.50 -4.35
N ILE A 144 -7.97 4.42 -5.50
CA ILE A 144 -6.85 5.30 -5.83
C ILE A 144 -7.29 6.78 -5.82
N GLU A 145 -8.45 7.10 -6.42
CA GLU A 145 -8.98 8.46 -6.44
C GLU A 145 -9.24 9.00 -5.02
N VAL A 146 -9.75 8.16 -4.11
CA VAL A 146 -9.94 8.50 -2.69
C VAL A 146 -8.62 8.81 -2.02
N TYR A 147 -7.59 7.95 -2.17
CA TYR A 147 -6.27 8.18 -1.59
C TYR A 147 -5.59 9.42 -2.19
N MET A 148 -5.73 9.66 -3.50
CA MET A 148 -5.20 10.87 -4.16
C MET A 148 -5.88 12.14 -3.61
N LYS A 149 -7.18 12.09 -3.33
CA LYS A 149 -7.87 13.20 -2.64
C LYS A 149 -7.34 13.40 -1.22
N GLY A 150 -7.11 12.33 -0.48
CA GLY A 150 -6.47 12.36 0.84
C GLY A 150 -5.08 12.98 0.78
N ARG A 151 -4.23 12.51 -0.14
CA ARG A 151 -2.88 13.04 -0.39
C ARG A 151 -2.87 14.54 -0.63
N LYS A 152 -3.77 15.04 -1.45
CA LYS A 152 -3.85 16.48 -1.76
C LYS A 152 -4.01 17.33 -0.51
N ASN A 153 -4.69 16.83 0.52
CA ASN A 153 -4.99 17.57 1.75
C ASN A 153 -4.04 17.24 2.91
N GLN A 154 -3.33 16.09 2.85
CA GLN A 154 -2.46 15.60 3.92
C GLN A 154 -1.04 15.31 3.44
N LYS A 155 -0.59 15.98 2.36
CA LYS A 155 0.70 15.72 1.72
C LYS A 155 1.88 15.73 2.71
N ASP A 156 1.86 16.63 3.67
CA ASP A 156 2.98 16.82 4.60
C ASP A 156 2.95 15.85 5.79
N THR A 157 1.84 15.16 6.01
CA THR A 157 1.66 14.22 7.13
C THR A 157 1.61 12.77 6.69
N TYR A 158 0.71 12.44 5.77
CA TYR A 158 0.54 11.06 5.29
C TYR A 158 0.09 11.03 3.81
N PRO A 159 1.01 10.87 2.85
CA PRO A 159 0.70 10.99 1.42
C PRO A 159 0.19 9.70 0.74
N PHE A 160 -0.09 8.64 1.46
CA PHE A 160 -0.68 7.37 0.99
C PHE A 160 0.10 6.68 -0.16
N TYR A 161 1.42 6.83 -0.22
CA TYR A 161 2.24 6.24 -1.29
C TYR A 161 2.16 4.71 -1.32
N TYR A 162 2.21 4.07 -0.17
CA TYR A 162 2.23 2.62 -0.05
C TYR A 162 0.88 1.99 -0.40
N GLU A 163 -0.21 2.60 0.04
CA GLU A 163 -1.58 2.16 -0.25
C GLU A 163 -1.87 2.25 -1.75
N ILE A 164 -1.48 3.37 -2.38
CA ILE A 164 -1.67 3.56 -3.82
C ILE A 164 -0.77 2.60 -4.61
N ALA A 165 0.47 2.37 -4.17
CA ALA A 165 1.37 1.40 -4.80
C ALA A 165 0.79 -0.02 -4.76
N ASP A 166 0.19 -0.44 -3.62
CA ASP A 166 -0.45 -1.75 -3.51
C ASP A 166 -1.65 -1.88 -4.47
N LEU A 167 -2.44 -0.83 -4.62
CA LEU A 167 -3.55 -0.82 -5.58
C LEU A 167 -3.07 -0.91 -7.02
N TYR A 168 -1.99 -0.20 -7.40
CA TYR A 168 -1.39 -0.35 -8.72
C TYR A 168 -0.82 -1.75 -8.94
N LYS A 169 -0.25 -2.37 -7.90
CA LYS A 169 0.17 -3.78 -7.93
C LYS A 169 -1.02 -4.71 -8.20
N LYS A 170 -2.14 -4.55 -7.49
CA LYS A 170 -3.37 -5.32 -7.70
C LYS A 170 -3.91 -5.16 -9.12
N LYS A 171 -3.76 -3.97 -9.72
CA LYS A 171 -4.12 -3.69 -11.12
C LYS A 171 -3.12 -4.21 -12.15
N GLY A 172 -1.93 -4.64 -11.74
CA GLY A 172 -0.84 -5.05 -12.64
C GLY A 172 -0.09 -3.87 -13.29
N ASP A 173 -0.33 -2.63 -12.84
CA ASP A 173 0.41 -1.46 -13.31
C ASP A 173 1.72 -1.29 -12.54
N LEU A 174 2.71 -2.10 -12.91
CA LEU A 174 4.02 -2.10 -12.26
C LEU A 174 4.74 -0.76 -12.38
N LYS A 175 4.51 -0.01 -13.47
CA LYS A 175 5.14 1.29 -13.65
C LYS A 175 4.61 2.31 -12.65
N ALA A 176 3.31 2.41 -12.50
CA ALA A 176 2.68 3.30 -11.53
C ALA A 176 3.07 2.91 -10.10
N MET A 177 3.06 1.61 -9.79
CA MET A 177 3.52 1.08 -8.50
C MET A 177 4.96 1.51 -8.18
N ILE A 178 5.90 1.32 -9.11
CA ILE A 178 7.31 1.72 -8.93
C ILE A 178 7.40 3.24 -8.66
N ASN A 179 6.67 4.05 -9.43
CA ASN A 179 6.70 5.50 -9.26
C ASN A 179 6.17 5.94 -7.89
N GLU A 180 5.13 5.29 -7.35
CA GLU A 180 4.66 5.60 -6.00
C GLU A 180 5.73 5.32 -4.92
N TYR A 181 6.48 4.23 -5.04
CA TYR A 181 7.61 3.96 -4.13
C TYR A 181 8.75 4.96 -4.30
N LEU A 182 9.04 5.38 -5.53
CA LEU A 182 10.06 6.41 -5.78
C LEU A 182 9.60 7.79 -5.27
N ASP A 183 8.31 8.11 -5.38
CA ASP A 183 7.73 9.33 -4.80
C ASP A 183 7.80 9.32 -3.26
N ALA A 184 7.63 8.17 -2.62
CA ALA A 184 7.83 8.03 -1.18
C ALA A 184 9.27 8.34 -0.77
N ILE A 185 10.26 7.81 -1.50
CA ILE A 185 11.68 8.11 -1.28
C ILE A 185 11.96 9.59 -1.52
N GLU A 186 11.37 10.18 -2.57
CA GLU A 186 11.53 11.59 -2.89
C GLU A 186 10.95 12.50 -1.82
N PHE A 187 9.83 12.12 -1.27
CA PHE A 187 9.18 12.83 -0.16
C PHE A 187 10.03 12.77 1.12
N ARG A 188 10.60 11.60 1.44
CA ARG A 188 11.43 11.37 2.62
C ARG A 188 12.48 10.30 2.35
N GLU A 189 13.75 10.69 2.30
CA GLU A 189 14.86 9.75 1.99
C GLU A 189 14.97 8.57 2.95
N SER A 190 14.51 8.71 4.21
CA SER A 190 14.44 7.61 5.18
C SER A 190 13.51 6.46 4.75
N GLU A 191 12.61 6.71 3.79
CA GLU A 191 11.72 5.67 3.22
C GLU A 191 12.46 4.70 2.27
N LEU A 192 13.74 4.97 1.94
CA LEU A 192 14.51 4.16 0.99
C LEU A 192 14.45 2.67 1.30
N TYR A 193 14.77 2.27 2.54
CA TYR A 193 14.78 0.85 2.92
C TYR A 193 13.42 0.19 2.87
N THR A 194 12.38 0.89 3.29
CA THR A 194 11.00 0.40 3.23
C THR A 194 10.55 0.23 1.77
N ALA A 195 10.82 1.21 0.94
CA ALA A 195 10.48 1.16 -0.50
C ALA A 195 11.28 0.06 -1.22
N GLN A 196 12.57 -0.12 -0.92
CA GLN A 196 13.37 -1.21 -1.46
C GLN A 196 12.79 -2.58 -1.11
N ALA A 197 12.43 -2.82 0.16
CA ALA A 197 11.85 -4.09 0.59
C ALA A 197 10.53 -4.39 -0.12
N ASN A 198 9.64 -3.40 -0.23
CA ASN A 198 8.36 -3.55 -0.93
C ASN A 198 8.52 -3.78 -2.44
N LEU A 199 9.45 -3.06 -3.08
CA LEU A 199 9.79 -3.28 -4.50
C LEU A 199 10.35 -4.69 -4.72
N GLN A 200 11.24 -5.15 -3.85
CA GLN A 200 11.82 -6.51 -3.91
C GLN A 200 10.72 -7.57 -3.81
N GLN A 201 9.82 -7.42 -2.83
CA GLN A 201 8.69 -8.33 -2.66
C GLN A 201 7.73 -8.31 -3.85
N SER A 202 7.53 -7.14 -4.47
CA SER A 202 6.54 -6.96 -5.54
C SER A 202 7.05 -7.35 -6.92
N LEU A 203 8.33 -7.10 -7.20
CA LEU A 203 8.96 -7.37 -8.50
C LEU A 203 9.62 -8.75 -8.59
N GLY A 204 9.70 -9.46 -7.45
CA GLY A 204 10.39 -10.74 -7.33
C GLY A 204 11.90 -10.59 -7.16
N TYR A 205 12.50 -11.59 -6.51
CA TYR A 205 13.94 -11.73 -6.38
C TYR A 205 14.40 -12.77 -7.40
N ASP A 206 15.30 -12.39 -8.29
CA ASP A 206 15.90 -13.31 -9.26
C ASP A 206 17.17 -13.93 -8.64
N ASP A 207 17.04 -15.11 -8.02
CA ASP A 207 18.15 -15.84 -7.43
C ASP A 207 19.28 -16.18 -8.42
N LYS A 208 18.94 -16.31 -9.70
CA LYS A 208 19.92 -16.70 -10.75
C LYS A 208 20.78 -15.52 -11.20
N ASN A 209 20.24 -14.30 -11.17
CA ASN A 209 20.93 -13.10 -11.63
C ASN A 209 21.26 -12.12 -10.48
N GLY A 210 21.13 -12.54 -9.23
CA GLY A 210 21.58 -11.78 -8.07
C GLY A 210 20.76 -10.55 -7.73
N GLY A 211 19.43 -10.70 -7.50
CA GLY A 211 18.66 -9.63 -6.89
C GLY A 211 17.67 -8.91 -7.82
N PHE A 212 17.56 -7.59 -7.66
CA PHE A 212 16.64 -6.76 -8.45
C PHE A 212 16.98 -6.70 -9.94
N ASN A 213 16.44 -7.59 -10.75
CA ASN A 213 16.61 -7.52 -12.20
C ASN A 213 15.34 -7.01 -12.89
N ASN A 214 14.91 -5.80 -12.58
CA ASN A 214 13.77 -5.19 -13.23
C ASN A 214 14.21 -3.98 -14.10
N PRO A 215 14.15 -4.11 -15.44
CA PRO A 215 14.56 -3.04 -16.35
C PRO A 215 13.73 -1.75 -16.18
N LEU A 216 12.45 -1.90 -15.84
CA LEU A 216 11.56 -0.76 -15.63
C LEU A 216 11.95 0.06 -14.41
N LEU A 217 12.32 -0.62 -13.29
CA LEU A 217 12.82 0.07 -12.10
C LEU A 217 14.11 0.85 -12.40
N LYS A 218 15.05 0.23 -13.13
CA LYS A 218 16.29 0.94 -13.55
C LYS A 218 15.99 2.15 -14.42
N GLN A 219 15.06 2.03 -15.36
CA GLN A 219 14.64 3.12 -16.23
C GLN A 219 14.02 4.28 -15.43
N GLU A 220 13.10 3.99 -14.51
CA GLU A 220 12.46 5.04 -13.70
C GLU A 220 13.46 5.68 -12.73
N LEU A 221 14.41 4.93 -12.16
CA LEU A 221 15.51 5.49 -11.36
C LEU A 221 16.40 6.43 -12.18
N GLN A 222 16.82 6.02 -13.40
CA GLN A 222 17.62 6.87 -14.28
C GLN A 222 16.90 8.18 -14.61
N LYS A 223 15.59 8.11 -14.84
CA LYS A 223 14.76 9.30 -15.09
C LYS A 223 14.74 10.22 -13.86
N ARG A 224 14.57 9.67 -12.64
CA ARG A 224 14.61 10.46 -11.40
C ARG A 224 15.97 11.11 -11.18
N ILE A 225 17.07 10.41 -11.44
CA ILE A 225 18.43 10.95 -11.35
C ILE A 225 18.62 12.14 -12.28
N GLN A 226 18.05 12.10 -13.48
CA GLN A 226 18.10 13.21 -14.45
C GLN A 226 17.22 14.39 -14.02
N GLN A 227 16.04 14.12 -13.48
CA GLN A 227 15.08 15.15 -13.07
C GLN A 227 15.48 15.85 -11.77
N HIS A 228 16.09 15.11 -10.84
CA HIS A 228 16.46 15.57 -9.50
C HIS A 228 17.94 15.26 -9.20
N PRO A 229 18.89 15.93 -9.91
CA PRO A 229 20.32 15.63 -9.78
C PRO A 229 20.89 15.99 -8.40
N ASP A 230 20.19 16.81 -7.64
CA ASP A 230 20.49 17.17 -6.24
C ASP A 230 20.15 16.05 -5.25
N LYS A 231 19.19 15.19 -5.57
CA LYS A 231 18.79 14.06 -4.74
C LYS A 231 19.66 12.83 -5.02
N THR A 232 20.66 12.61 -4.17
CA THR A 232 21.64 11.54 -4.36
C THR A 232 21.08 10.15 -4.10
N VAL A 233 19.99 10.05 -3.31
CA VAL A 233 19.32 8.81 -2.91
C VAL A 233 18.95 7.92 -4.11
N PHE A 234 18.51 8.49 -5.23
CA PHE A 234 18.20 7.71 -6.43
C PHE A 234 19.43 7.11 -7.11
N SER A 235 20.57 7.86 -7.12
CA SER A 235 21.84 7.34 -7.61
C SER A 235 22.35 6.21 -6.69
N GLU A 236 22.25 6.37 -5.40
CA GLU A 236 22.61 5.36 -4.39
C GLU A 236 21.77 4.10 -4.53
N PHE A 237 20.47 4.25 -4.77
CA PHE A 237 19.61 3.12 -5.01
C PHE A 237 19.96 2.38 -6.33
N LEU A 238 20.25 3.11 -7.41
CA LEU A 238 20.68 2.48 -8.66
C LEU A 238 22.03 1.74 -8.51
N ILE A 239 23.00 2.35 -7.81
CA ILE A 239 24.29 1.72 -7.48
C ILE A 239 24.06 0.43 -6.68
N PHE A 240 23.19 0.46 -5.67
CA PHE A 240 22.83 -0.73 -4.90
C PHE A 240 22.33 -1.87 -5.79
N ILE A 241 21.37 -1.56 -6.70
CA ILE A 241 20.82 -2.56 -7.64
C ILE A 241 21.94 -3.11 -8.55
N GLN A 242 22.78 -2.24 -9.10
CA GLN A 242 23.87 -2.64 -9.99
C GLN A 242 24.89 -3.54 -9.29
N ASN A 243 25.25 -3.21 -8.05
CA ASN A 243 26.16 -4.04 -7.24
C ASN A 243 25.56 -5.42 -6.96
N GLN A 244 24.27 -5.50 -6.62
CA GLN A 244 23.53 -6.75 -6.44
C GLN A 244 23.58 -7.65 -7.68
N GLN A 245 23.46 -7.02 -8.88
CA GLN A 245 23.50 -7.71 -10.17
C GLN A 245 24.90 -7.98 -10.68
N LYS A 246 25.93 -7.60 -9.93
CA LYS A 246 27.33 -7.64 -10.37
C LYS A 246 27.59 -6.83 -11.65
N ASP A 247 26.72 -5.83 -11.93
CA ASP A 247 26.93 -4.83 -12.99
C ASP A 247 27.90 -3.76 -12.48
N PHE A 248 29.15 -4.16 -12.25
CA PHE A 248 30.16 -3.28 -11.66
C PHE A 248 30.58 -2.15 -12.60
N GLU A 249 30.51 -2.34 -13.93
CA GLU A 249 30.74 -1.27 -14.90
C GLU A 249 29.70 -0.15 -14.77
N GLY A 250 28.40 -0.52 -14.73
CA GLY A 250 27.34 0.45 -14.49
C GLY A 250 27.49 1.13 -13.14
N SER A 251 27.81 0.37 -12.09
CA SER A 251 28.08 0.91 -10.75
C SER A 251 29.25 1.90 -10.75
N PHE A 252 30.34 1.60 -11.45
CA PHE A 252 31.48 2.51 -11.62
C PHE A 252 31.05 3.85 -12.24
N VAL A 253 30.28 3.80 -13.32
CA VAL A 253 29.81 5.02 -14.00
C VAL A 253 28.98 5.89 -13.05
N GLN A 254 28.04 5.28 -12.29
CA GLN A 254 27.18 6.01 -11.35
C GLN A 254 27.98 6.56 -10.16
N ASN A 255 28.84 5.75 -9.51
CA ASN A 255 29.69 6.19 -8.42
C ASN A 255 30.60 7.35 -8.82
N LYS A 256 31.25 7.26 -10.00
CA LYS A 256 32.09 8.33 -10.54
C LYS A 256 31.30 9.63 -10.79
N ALA A 257 30.10 9.52 -11.35
CA ALA A 257 29.22 10.68 -11.57
C ALA A 257 28.81 11.33 -10.27
N LEU A 258 28.45 10.51 -9.27
CA LEU A 258 28.03 10.97 -7.94
C LEU A 258 29.19 11.63 -7.18
N ASP A 259 30.37 11.01 -7.17
CA ASP A 259 31.58 11.56 -6.56
C ASP A 259 31.97 12.93 -7.16
N LYS A 260 31.88 13.07 -8.49
CA LYS A 260 32.14 14.37 -9.16
C LYS A 260 31.14 15.44 -8.73
N ARG A 261 29.83 15.12 -8.66
CA ARG A 261 28.78 16.08 -8.26
C ARG A 261 28.96 16.53 -6.82
N GLN A 262 29.31 15.61 -5.91
CA GLN A 262 29.51 15.89 -4.49
C GLN A 262 30.88 16.45 -4.17
N LYS A 263 31.80 16.59 -5.15
CA LYS A 263 33.20 16.91 -4.94
C LYS A 263 33.85 15.98 -3.90
N GLY A 264 33.47 14.69 -3.98
CA GLY A 264 33.92 13.67 -3.05
C GLY A 264 35.42 13.39 -3.18
N ASP A 265 35.97 12.68 -2.21
CA ASP A 265 37.38 12.29 -2.13
C ASP A 265 37.69 10.96 -2.85
N GLY A 266 36.68 10.28 -3.38
CA GLY A 266 36.84 8.97 -4.03
C GLY A 266 36.58 7.78 -3.12
N THR A 267 36.15 7.98 -1.87
CA THR A 267 35.82 6.89 -0.93
C THR A 267 34.91 5.84 -1.54
N ARG A 268 33.82 6.26 -2.22
CA ARG A 268 32.86 5.35 -2.87
C ARG A 268 33.50 4.47 -3.95
N LEU A 269 34.48 5.02 -4.67
CA LEU A 269 35.21 4.28 -5.71
C LEU A 269 36.23 3.29 -5.07
N MET A 270 36.81 3.62 -3.93
CA MET A 270 37.68 2.70 -3.16
C MET A 270 36.85 1.50 -2.63
N GLU A 271 35.63 1.75 -2.15
CA GLU A 271 34.72 0.70 -1.70
C GLU A 271 34.28 -0.20 -2.87
N LEU A 272 33.89 0.40 -3.98
CA LEU A 272 33.53 -0.36 -5.19
C LEU A 272 34.69 -1.19 -5.70
N ALA A 273 35.93 -0.64 -5.69
CA ALA A 273 37.13 -1.37 -6.10
C ALA A 273 37.35 -2.62 -5.27
N LYS A 274 37.23 -2.53 -3.92
CA LYS A 274 37.33 -3.68 -3.02
C LYS A 274 36.26 -4.73 -3.35
N LEU A 275 35.02 -4.31 -3.60
CA LEU A 275 33.93 -5.21 -4.02
C LEU A 275 34.25 -5.88 -5.36
N CYS A 276 34.79 -5.15 -6.32
CA CYS A 276 35.21 -5.68 -7.61
C CYS A 276 36.34 -6.72 -7.46
N VAL A 277 37.37 -6.45 -6.65
CA VAL A 277 38.46 -7.39 -6.37
C VAL A 277 37.90 -8.69 -5.76
N SER A 278 37.00 -8.59 -4.77
CA SER A 278 36.38 -9.77 -4.14
C SER A 278 35.49 -10.58 -5.09
N ASN A 279 35.07 -10.01 -6.21
CA ASN A 279 34.33 -10.67 -7.27
C ASN A 279 35.14 -10.94 -8.55
N GLU A 280 36.48 -10.85 -8.47
CA GLU A 280 37.42 -11.11 -9.57
C GLU A 280 37.21 -10.20 -10.80
N LYS A 281 36.63 -9.01 -10.58
CA LYS A 281 36.44 -7.96 -11.60
C LYS A 281 37.57 -6.94 -11.53
N TYR A 282 38.79 -7.42 -11.78
CA TYR A 282 40.01 -6.64 -11.59
C TYR A 282 40.12 -5.43 -12.53
N ASP A 283 39.58 -5.55 -13.76
CA ASP A 283 39.49 -4.49 -14.74
C ASP A 283 38.69 -3.29 -14.27
N VAL A 284 37.55 -3.53 -13.59
CA VAL A 284 36.73 -2.45 -13.01
C VAL A 284 37.37 -1.90 -11.75
N ALA A 285 37.99 -2.76 -10.94
CA ALA A 285 38.75 -2.31 -9.76
C ALA A 285 39.89 -1.36 -10.17
N GLU A 286 40.64 -1.69 -11.23
CA GLU A 286 41.66 -0.81 -11.79
C GLU A 286 41.11 0.56 -12.21
N LYS A 287 39.98 0.61 -12.90
CA LYS A 287 39.32 1.87 -13.29
C LYS A 287 38.94 2.72 -12.06
N CYS A 288 38.47 2.09 -10.99
CA CYS A 288 38.15 2.77 -9.74
C CYS A 288 39.40 3.38 -9.10
N TYR A 289 40.43 2.60 -8.92
CA TYR A 289 41.71 3.10 -8.37
C TYR A 289 42.32 4.18 -9.23
N GLN A 290 42.34 4.01 -10.55
CA GLN A 290 42.87 5.02 -11.47
C GLN A 290 42.10 6.34 -11.35
N TYR A 291 40.79 6.32 -11.18
CA TYR A 291 40.01 7.52 -10.95
C TYR A 291 40.42 8.22 -9.65
N VAL A 292 40.61 7.47 -8.56
CA VAL A 292 41.03 8.04 -7.27
C VAL A 292 42.45 8.65 -7.37
N ILE A 293 43.38 7.97 -8.01
CA ILE A 293 44.74 8.47 -8.28
C ILE A 293 44.71 9.79 -9.11
N SER A 294 43.80 9.88 -10.08
CA SER A 294 43.63 11.07 -10.90
C SER A 294 43.19 12.33 -10.17
N LYS A 295 42.76 12.21 -8.91
CA LYS A 295 42.40 13.35 -8.05
C LYS A 295 43.62 14.09 -7.50
N GLY A 296 44.81 13.52 -7.63
CA GLY A 296 46.07 14.14 -7.27
C GLY A 296 46.66 13.61 -5.96
N LYS A 297 47.93 13.97 -5.74
CA LYS A 297 48.74 13.46 -4.59
C LYS A 297 48.23 13.92 -3.22
N ASP A 298 47.50 15.03 -3.18
CA ASP A 298 46.90 15.55 -1.94
C ASP A 298 45.63 14.81 -1.53
N ASN A 299 45.16 13.88 -2.37
CA ASN A 299 44.01 13.06 -2.02
C ASN A 299 44.37 12.00 -0.98
N PRO A 300 43.61 11.84 0.13
CA PRO A 300 43.95 10.93 1.22
C PRO A 300 44.04 9.45 0.81
N TYR A 301 43.46 9.08 -0.30
CA TYR A 301 43.45 7.71 -0.84
C TYR A 301 44.47 7.49 -1.96
N HIS A 302 45.25 8.51 -2.39
CA HIS A 302 46.13 8.44 -3.54
C HIS A 302 47.13 7.28 -3.46
N ASP A 303 47.87 7.17 -2.33
CA ASP A 303 48.89 6.16 -2.17
C ASP A 303 48.32 4.76 -1.99
N VAL A 304 47.24 4.66 -1.23
CA VAL A 304 46.51 3.38 -1.05
C VAL A 304 45.95 2.91 -2.39
N ALA A 305 45.32 3.78 -3.18
CA ALA A 305 44.81 3.45 -4.50
C ALA A 305 45.89 3.03 -5.48
N THR A 306 47.12 3.63 -5.36
CA THR A 306 48.27 3.25 -6.18
C THR A 306 48.75 1.84 -5.86
N ILE A 307 48.86 1.49 -4.59
CA ILE A 307 49.26 0.16 -4.14
C ILE A 307 48.22 -0.89 -4.51
N GLU A 308 46.95 -0.62 -4.21
CA GLU A 308 45.87 -1.57 -4.48
C GLU A 308 45.62 -1.78 -5.97
N LYS A 309 45.88 -0.77 -6.82
CA LYS A 309 45.87 -0.93 -8.27
C LYS A 309 46.93 -1.96 -8.73
N LEU A 310 48.14 -1.87 -8.21
CA LEU A 310 49.21 -2.83 -8.53
C LEU A 310 48.87 -4.24 -8.06
N ASN A 311 48.26 -4.34 -6.87
CA ASN A 311 47.80 -5.59 -6.31
C ASN A 311 46.67 -6.22 -7.20
N ALA A 312 45.69 -5.44 -7.62
CA ALA A 312 44.62 -5.90 -8.51
C ALA A 312 45.18 -6.43 -9.85
N ASN A 313 46.12 -5.71 -10.44
CA ASN A 313 46.80 -6.13 -11.67
C ASN A 313 47.60 -7.43 -11.50
N TYR A 314 48.30 -7.60 -10.36
CA TYR A 314 48.99 -8.83 -10.04
C TYR A 314 48.02 -10.01 -9.90
N LEU A 315 46.91 -9.83 -9.17
CA LEU A 315 45.86 -10.85 -9.04
C LEU A 315 45.26 -11.23 -10.40
N GLN A 316 45.00 -10.26 -11.26
CA GLN A 316 44.49 -10.51 -12.62
C GLN A 316 45.46 -11.40 -13.42
N LEU A 317 46.75 -11.13 -13.40
CA LEU A 317 47.76 -11.90 -14.10
C LEU A 317 47.89 -13.32 -13.56
N THR A 318 47.90 -13.46 -12.22
CA THR A 318 48.06 -14.78 -11.58
C THR A 318 46.82 -15.67 -11.73
N THR A 319 45.62 -15.08 -11.71
CA THR A 319 44.36 -15.83 -11.92
C THR A 319 44.20 -16.27 -13.37
N SER A 320 44.75 -15.47 -14.32
CA SER A 320 44.71 -15.81 -15.78
C SER A 320 45.66 -16.95 -16.15
N VAL A 321 46.71 -17.19 -15.35
CA VAL A 321 47.75 -18.22 -15.63
C VAL A 321 47.39 -19.57 -15.03
N ASN A 322 46.59 -19.64 -13.96
CA ASN A 322 46.09 -20.85 -13.34
C ASN A 322 44.54 -20.82 -13.31
N PRO A 323 43.84 -21.21 -14.39
CA PRO A 323 42.39 -21.27 -14.44
C PRO A 323 41.81 -22.41 -13.59
#